data_0e4f3b7649cb01f9e9a5bbef4a42e9e2
#
_entry.id   0e4f3b7649cb01f9e9a5bbef4a42e9e2
#
_cell.length_a   1.000
_cell.length_b   1.000
_cell.length_c   1.000
_cell.angle_alpha   90.00
_cell.angle_beta   90.00
_cell.angle_gamma   90.00
#
_symmetry.space_group_name_H-M   'P 1'
#
loop_
_entity.id
_entity.type
_entity.pdbx_description
1 polymer ?
#
loop_
_entity_poly.entity_id
_entity_poly.type
_entity_poly.pdbx_seq_one_letter_code
_entity_poly.pdbx_strand_id
1 'polypeptide(L)'
;YYMPNADIYTRRAWDLDAQYTDLVNYITMRKGTIYMGTGTITRIVSTTPQMAIMNIGNDNFEKLVMLENSSKTTWTVGTKYRIYGEAYGLYDTMPRLTVRYTYLVE
;
A
#
# COMPACT_ATOMS: atom_id res chain seq x y z
N TYR A 1 -4.37 1.26 23.99
CA TYR A 1 -4.37 2.64 23.47
C TYR A 1 -5.21 2.75 22.22
N TYR A 2 -6.17 3.64 22.23
CA TYR A 2 -7.03 3.88 21.09
C TYR A 2 -6.35 4.82 20.10
N MET A 3 -6.33 4.45 18.82
CA MET A 3 -5.73 5.27 17.79
C MET A 3 -6.83 5.75 16.84
N PRO A 4 -7.35 6.98 17.03
CA PRO A 4 -8.45 7.49 16.20
C PRO A 4 -8.14 7.47 14.72
N ASN A 5 -6.90 7.76 14.34
CA ASN A 5 -6.50 7.76 12.94
C ASN A 5 -6.55 6.37 12.32
N ALA A 6 -6.16 5.33 13.09
CA ALA A 6 -6.23 3.96 12.61
C ALA A 6 -7.68 3.55 12.33
N ASP A 7 -8.60 3.98 13.21
CA ASP A 7 -10.02 3.70 13.04
C ASP A 7 -10.58 4.36 11.78
N ILE A 8 -10.18 5.61 11.51
CA ILE A 8 -10.58 6.32 10.29
C ILE A 8 -10.06 5.59 9.06
N TYR A 9 -8.80 5.16 9.08
CA TYR A 9 -8.21 4.43 7.95
C TYR A 9 -8.96 3.13 7.70
N THR A 10 -9.27 2.39 8.76
CA THR A 10 -9.99 1.13 8.64
C THR A 10 -11.38 1.32 8.03
N ARG A 11 -12.10 2.37 8.42
CA ARG A 11 -13.47 2.59 7.97
C ARG A 11 -13.57 3.22 6.59
N ARG A 12 -12.57 4.02 6.19
CA ARG A 12 -12.63 4.78 4.93
C ARG A 12 -11.82 4.16 3.81
N ALA A 13 -11.09 3.10 4.08
CA ALA A 13 -10.20 2.51 3.09
C ALA A 13 -11.00 1.84 1.97
N TRP A 14 -10.61 2.14 0.75
CA TRP A 14 -11.11 1.45 -0.43
C TRP A 14 -10.24 0.23 -0.68
N ASP A 15 -10.83 -0.80 -1.29
CA ASP A 15 -10.09 -2.02 -1.62
C ASP A 15 -9.11 -1.72 -2.76
N LEU A 16 -7.82 -1.75 -2.46
CA LEU A 16 -6.78 -1.43 -3.43
C LEU A 16 -6.80 -2.39 -4.61
N ASP A 17 -7.03 -3.68 -4.38
CA ASP A 17 -7.08 -4.67 -5.46
C ASP A 17 -8.24 -4.37 -6.43
N ALA A 18 -9.44 -4.11 -5.90
CA ALA A 18 -10.60 -3.82 -6.72
C ALA A 18 -10.47 -2.49 -7.48
N GLN A 19 -9.78 -1.52 -6.88
CA GLN A 19 -9.65 -0.17 -7.44
C GLN A 19 -8.34 0.08 -8.17
N TYR A 20 -7.54 -0.94 -8.37
CA TYR A 20 -6.18 -0.78 -8.88
C TYR A 20 -6.15 -0.07 -10.24
N THR A 21 -6.95 -0.52 -11.19
CA THR A 21 -6.99 0.07 -12.55
C THR A 21 -7.48 1.52 -12.51
N ASP A 22 -8.52 1.78 -11.72
CA ASP A 22 -9.04 3.13 -11.52
C ASP A 22 -7.98 4.04 -10.91
N LEU A 23 -7.27 3.55 -9.91
CA LEU A 23 -6.21 4.32 -9.25
C LEU A 23 -5.09 4.68 -10.23
N VAL A 24 -4.64 3.72 -11.05
CA VAL A 24 -3.58 3.97 -12.02
C VAL A 24 -4.03 4.99 -13.07
N ASN A 25 -5.27 4.87 -13.56
CA ASN A 25 -5.78 5.73 -14.63
C ASN A 25 -6.15 7.13 -14.14
N TYR A 26 -6.55 7.28 -12.88
CA TYR A 26 -7.06 8.55 -12.36
C TYR A 26 -6.30 8.99 -11.11
N ILE A 27 -5.01 8.74 -11.08
CA ILE A 27 -4.17 8.97 -9.89
C ILE A 27 -4.26 10.42 -9.38
N THR A 28 -4.33 11.39 -10.27
CA THR A 28 -4.41 12.80 -9.89
C THR A 28 -5.69 13.09 -9.11
N MET A 29 -6.78 12.43 -9.48
CA MET A 29 -8.07 12.59 -8.82
C MET A 29 -8.15 11.81 -7.52
N ARG A 30 -7.30 10.83 -7.33
CA ARG A 30 -7.33 9.93 -6.18
C ARG A 30 -6.30 10.27 -5.11
N LYS A 31 -5.53 11.34 -5.27
CA LYS A 31 -4.55 11.75 -4.27
C LYS A 31 -5.22 11.99 -2.93
N GLY A 32 -4.65 11.43 -1.86
CA GLY A 32 -5.18 11.53 -0.52
C GLY A 32 -6.25 10.50 -0.17
N THR A 33 -6.71 9.72 -1.16
CA THR A 33 -7.67 8.64 -0.90
C THR A 33 -6.97 7.50 -0.16
N ILE A 34 -7.65 6.97 0.84
CA ILE A 34 -7.13 5.88 1.68
C ILE A 34 -7.48 4.55 1.04
N TYR A 35 -6.48 3.69 0.94
CA TYR A 35 -6.65 2.34 0.39
C TYR A 35 -6.15 1.29 1.36
N MET A 36 -6.79 0.14 1.33
CA MET A 36 -6.36 -1.06 2.03
C MET A 36 -5.95 -2.10 0.98
N GLY A 37 -4.76 -2.64 1.12
CA GLY A 37 -4.26 -3.69 0.23
C GLY A 37 -3.60 -4.80 1.00
N THR A 38 -3.69 -6.00 0.46
CA THR A 38 -3.02 -7.18 1.02
C THR A 38 -2.14 -7.77 -0.08
N GLY A 39 -0.88 -7.98 0.23
CA GLY A 39 0.04 -8.52 -0.76
C GLY A 39 1.37 -8.87 -0.16
N THR A 40 2.27 -9.32 -1.03
CA THR A 40 3.60 -9.79 -0.64
C THR A 40 4.64 -8.76 -1.05
N ILE A 41 5.55 -8.44 -0.15
CA ILE A 41 6.69 -7.57 -0.46
C ILE A 41 7.64 -8.33 -1.37
N THR A 42 7.86 -7.79 -2.57
CA THR A 42 8.72 -8.43 -3.56
C THR A 42 10.12 -7.85 -3.58
N ARG A 43 10.27 -6.60 -3.16
CA ARG A 43 11.56 -5.92 -3.22
C ARG A 43 11.60 -4.74 -2.26
N ILE A 44 12.72 -4.56 -1.56
CA ILE A 44 12.99 -3.35 -0.78
C ILE A 44 13.83 -2.42 -1.66
N VAL A 45 13.32 -1.22 -1.91
CA VAL A 45 13.96 -0.25 -2.81
C VAL A 45 14.84 0.72 -2.04
N SER A 46 14.45 1.07 -0.82
CA SER A 46 15.17 2.00 0.04
C SER A 46 14.97 1.60 1.49
N THR A 47 15.92 1.96 2.35
CA THR A 47 15.84 1.64 3.78
C THR A 47 15.64 2.86 4.68
N THR A 48 15.82 4.08 4.16
CA THR A 48 15.69 5.30 4.98
C THR A 48 15.13 6.43 4.11
N PRO A 49 13.80 6.61 4.08
CA PRO A 49 12.75 5.77 4.65
C PRO A 49 12.65 4.43 3.93
N GLN A 50 12.07 3.44 4.58
CA GLN A 50 11.86 2.17 3.92
C GLN A 50 10.83 2.33 2.81
N MET A 51 11.22 1.94 1.61
CA MET A 51 10.32 1.92 0.45
C MET A 51 10.41 0.55 -0.17
N ALA A 52 9.27 0.02 -0.58
CA ALA A 52 9.20 -1.34 -1.08
C ALA A 52 8.15 -1.48 -2.17
N ILE A 53 8.31 -2.49 -2.99
CA ILE A 53 7.32 -2.88 -3.99
C ILE A 53 6.54 -4.06 -3.43
N MET A 54 5.23 -3.94 -3.44
CA MET A 54 4.30 -4.99 -3.02
C MET A 54 3.50 -5.47 -4.22
N ASN A 55 3.34 -6.79 -4.34
CA ASN A 55 2.43 -7.37 -5.33
C ASN A 55 1.11 -7.71 -4.62
N ILE A 56 0.05 -6.98 -4.97
CA ILE A 56 -1.29 -7.22 -4.43
C ILE A 56 -2.10 -8.15 -5.33
N GLY A 57 -1.55 -8.55 -6.47
CA GLY A 57 -2.15 -9.51 -7.36
C GLY A 57 -1.77 -10.94 -7.01
N ASN A 58 -1.71 -11.78 -8.03
CA ASN A 58 -1.28 -13.17 -7.87
C ASN A 58 -0.17 -13.49 -8.88
N ASP A 59 0.29 -14.74 -8.92
CA ASP A 59 1.40 -15.14 -9.77
C ASP A 59 1.12 -14.95 -11.26
N ASN A 60 -0.15 -14.99 -11.66
CA ASN A 60 -0.54 -14.83 -13.07
C ASN A 60 -0.81 -13.38 -13.44
N PHE A 61 -1.22 -12.56 -12.47
CA PHE A 61 -1.58 -11.16 -12.70
C PHE A 61 -0.96 -10.30 -11.61
N GLU A 62 0.25 -9.85 -11.86
CA GLU A 62 0.92 -8.96 -10.93
C GLU A 62 0.25 -7.59 -10.91
N LYS A 63 0.00 -7.08 -9.72
CA LYS A 63 -0.44 -5.70 -9.51
C LYS A 63 0.54 -5.07 -8.54
N LEU A 64 1.49 -4.34 -9.07
CA LEU A 64 2.59 -3.80 -8.27
C LEU A 64 2.26 -2.40 -7.77
N VAL A 65 2.57 -2.16 -6.51
CA VAL A 65 2.42 -0.84 -5.89
C VAL A 65 3.72 -0.48 -5.20
N MET A 66 4.07 0.81 -5.26
CA MET A 66 5.21 1.35 -4.54
C MET A 66 4.73 1.88 -3.20
N LEU A 67 5.33 1.42 -2.12
CA LEU A 67 4.93 1.79 -0.77
C LEU A 67 6.06 2.53 -0.07
N GLU A 68 5.73 3.66 0.55
CA GLU A 68 6.63 4.34 1.47
C GLU A 68 6.16 4.04 2.88
N ASN A 69 7.05 3.53 3.72
CA ASN A 69 6.70 3.04 5.04
C ASN A 69 6.71 4.16 6.07
N SER A 70 5.52 4.59 6.47
CA SER A 70 5.33 5.49 7.62
C SER A 70 4.65 4.74 8.76
N SER A 71 4.57 3.41 8.68
CA SER A 71 4.05 2.58 9.75
C SER A 71 5.17 2.22 10.73
N LYS A 72 4.80 1.53 11.80
CA LYS A 72 5.78 1.09 12.82
C LYS A 72 6.34 -0.29 12.54
N THR A 73 5.89 -0.94 11.48
CA THR A 73 6.30 -2.28 11.11
C THR A 73 7.32 -2.22 9.98
N THR A 74 8.48 -2.81 10.19
CA THR A 74 9.49 -2.94 9.13
C THR A 74 9.11 -4.11 8.24
N TRP A 75 9.13 -3.88 6.92
CA TRP A 75 8.76 -4.92 5.97
C TRP A 75 9.95 -5.82 5.61
N THR A 76 9.62 -7.08 5.36
CA THR A 76 10.60 -8.10 4.93
C THR A 76 10.16 -8.69 3.60
N VAL A 77 11.10 -8.85 2.67
CA VAL A 77 10.82 -9.47 1.37
C VAL A 77 10.27 -10.88 1.57
N GLY A 78 9.25 -11.22 0.79
CA GLY A 78 8.61 -12.53 0.84
C GLY A 78 7.51 -12.64 1.87
N THR A 79 7.31 -11.62 2.67
CA THR A 79 6.29 -11.62 3.72
C THR A 79 5.03 -10.93 3.23
N LYS A 80 3.88 -11.47 3.63
CA LYS A 80 2.58 -10.93 3.25
C LYS A 80 2.05 -10.01 4.34
N TYR A 81 1.64 -8.82 3.92
CA TYR A 81 1.10 -7.80 4.84
C TYR A 81 -0.22 -7.26 4.33
N ARG A 82 -1.04 -6.79 5.26
CA ARG A 82 -2.18 -5.93 4.96
C ARG A 82 -1.77 -4.51 5.33
N ILE A 83 -1.89 -3.59 4.38
CA ILE A 83 -1.48 -2.20 4.60
C ILE A 83 -2.65 -1.25 4.38
N TYR A 84 -2.56 -0.13 5.08
CA TYR A 84 -3.49 1.00 4.92
C TYR A 84 -2.66 2.23 4.63
N GLY A 85 -2.96 2.91 3.54
CA GLY A 85 -2.19 4.08 3.16
C GLY A 85 -2.94 5.00 2.21
N GLU A 86 -2.34 6.16 1.98
CA GLU A 86 -2.91 7.19 1.13
C GLU A 86 -2.18 7.23 -0.20
N ALA A 87 -2.93 7.30 -1.29
CA ALA A 87 -2.35 7.48 -2.62
C ALA A 87 -1.86 8.89 -2.79
N TYR A 88 -0.72 9.07 -3.47
CA TYR A 88 -0.24 10.41 -3.75
C TYR A 88 0.50 10.57 -5.08
N GLY A 89 0.54 9.57 -5.89
CA GLY A 89 1.16 9.71 -7.20
C GLY A 89 1.48 8.37 -7.83
N LEU A 90 2.27 8.42 -8.87
CA LEU A 90 2.82 7.23 -9.51
C LEU A 90 4.33 7.21 -9.29
N TYR A 91 4.87 6.01 -9.13
CA TYR A 91 6.29 5.77 -9.23
C TYR A 91 6.48 4.90 -10.46
N ASP A 92 7.06 5.49 -11.50
CA ASP A 92 7.08 4.86 -12.81
C ASP A 92 5.62 4.60 -13.26
N THR A 93 5.20 3.37 -13.43
CA THR A 93 3.83 3.02 -13.81
C THR A 93 3.00 2.50 -12.63
N MET A 94 3.58 2.43 -11.44
CA MET A 94 2.94 1.89 -10.25
C MET A 94 2.28 2.98 -9.43
N PRO A 95 1.09 2.71 -8.84
CA PRO A 95 0.55 3.63 -7.84
C PRO A 95 1.50 3.71 -6.66
N ARG A 96 1.63 4.89 -6.09
CA ARG A 96 2.50 5.14 -4.94
C ARG A 96 1.65 5.54 -3.76
N LEU A 97 1.82 4.82 -2.64
CA LEU A 97 1.07 5.07 -1.42
C LEU A 97 2.02 5.34 -0.25
N THR A 98 1.61 6.22 0.65
CA THR A 98 2.25 6.39 1.95
C THR A 98 1.51 5.50 2.93
N VAL A 99 2.17 4.47 3.42
CA VAL A 99 1.56 3.47 4.32
C VAL A 99 1.65 3.95 5.76
N ARG A 100 0.48 4.06 6.40
CA ARG A 100 0.38 4.51 7.80
C ARG A 100 0.28 3.35 8.77
N TYR A 101 -0.32 2.24 8.36
CA TYR A 101 -0.55 1.08 9.21
C TYR A 101 -0.24 -0.20 8.45
N THR A 102 0.42 -1.13 9.13
CA THR A 102 0.80 -2.42 8.56
C THR A 102 0.44 -3.52 9.55
N TYR A 103 -0.18 -4.58 9.03
CA TYR A 103 -0.53 -5.76 9.81
C TYR A 103 0.02 -7.00 9.11
N LEU A 104 0.61 -7.89 9.90
CA LEU A 104 1.11 -9.16 9.37
C LEU A 104 -0.08 -10.06 9.04
N VAL A 105 -0.04 -10.68 7.86
CA VAL A 105 -1.04 -11.66 7.43
C VAL A 105 -0.44 -13.05 7.62
N GLU A 106 -1.12 -13.85 8.42
CA GLU A 106 -0.67 -15.21 8.69
C GLU A 106 -1.39 -16.24 7.83
#